data_e64800e3c8cc81e60f5ab6fe14196904
#
_entry.id   e64800e3c8cc81e60f5ab6fe14196904
#
_cell.length_a   1.000
_cell.length_b   1.000
_cell.length_c   1.000
_cell.angle_alpha   90.00
_cell.angle_beta   90.00
_cell.angle_gamma   90.00
#
_symmetry.space_group_name_H-M   'P 1'
#
loop_
_entity.id
_entity.type
_entity.pdbx_description
1 polymer ?
#
loop_
_entity_poly.entity_id
_entity_poly.type
_entity_poly.pdbx_seq_one_letter_code
_entity_poly.pdbx_strand_id
1 'polypeptide(L)'
;MLAAEAVAQLVSDPDGVYVDATFGRGGHARRILDRLSPRGRLLALDRDPEAAASAAALASAWNDPRFAFAPSEFSRLREVLAEREIARVQGLLIDLGVSSPQIDDPQRGFSLRADGPLDMRMNPAHGRSAAQWLEQISVGDLTRVLRDYGDERFAAAIAKAVVARREQGRPLRTTAELAALVAGAIPGKSRKDPLQHPATRTFQAIRIFVNQELEELNLVLADSLTVLAPSGRLAVISFHSLEDRIVKRFFAEHAHPERAFARMPLREAQMPPPRLRVLARIAPGAGEVAENPRARSALLRVAERTAVPWGAP
;
A
#
# COMPACT_ATOMS: atom_id res chain seq x y z
N MET A 1 7.15 -4.19 -8.72
CA MET A 1 6.31 -4.53 -9.88
C MET A 1 6.06 -3.28 -10.69
N LEU A 2 5.86 -3.38 -12.03
CA LEU A 2 5.78 -2.21 -12.93
C LEU A 2 6.95 -1.22 -12.75
N ALA A 3 8.14 -1.74 -12.45
CA ALA A 3 9.25 -0.91 -11.97
C ALA A 3 9.82 0.00 -13.07
N ALA A 4 9.88 -0.47 -14.30
CA ALA A 4 10.34 0.33 -15.43
C ALA A 4 9.33 1.43 -15.76
N GLU A 5 8.04 1.09 -15.80
CA GLU A 5 6.93 1.99 -16.09
C GLU A 5 6.76 3.05 -14.99
N ALA A 6 6.79 2.63 -13.72
CA ALA A 6 6.66 3.53 -12.58
C ALA A 6 7.79 4.58 -12.57
N VAL A 7 9.03 4.14 -12.71
CA VAL A 7 10.19 5.05 -12.72
C VAL A 7 10.23 5.93 -13.96
N ALA A 8 9.83 5.41 -15.14
CA ALA A 8 9.73 6.19 -16.35
C ALA A 8 8.71 7.32 -16.25
N GLN A 9 7.60 7.08 -15.57
CA GLN A 9 6.57 8.09 -15.33
C GLN A 9 6.93 9.03 -14.19
N LEU A 10 7.63 8.55 -13.16
CA LEU A 10 7.95 9.30 -11.94
C LEU A 10 9.06 10.34 -12.17
N VAL A 11 10.20 9.89 -12.72
CA VAL A 11 11.40 10.73 -12.83
C VAL A 11 11.30 11.65 -14.04
N SER A 12 10.93 12.89 -13.79
CA SER A 12 10.80 13.96 -14.81
C SER A 12 11.95 14.97 -14.76
N ASP A 13 12.62 15.11 -13.62
CA ASP A 13 13.78 15.97 -13.40
C ASP A 13 14.91 15.17 -12.73
N PRO A 14 16.02 14.87 -13.46
CA PRO A 14 17.14 14.11 -12.89
C PRO A 14 17.83 14.77 -11.68
N ASP A 15 17.69 16.08 -11.52
CA ASP A 15 18.29 16.85 -10.44
C ASP A 15 17.39 16.92 -9.20
N GLY A 16 16.18 16.39 -9.29
CA GLY A 16 15.14 16.49 -8.28
C GLY A 16 15.35 15.59 -7.06
N VAL A 17 14.53 15.84 -6.04
CA VAL A 17 14.41 14.99 -4.85
C VAL A 17 13.23 14.04 -5.02
N TYR A 18 13.47 12.75 -4.83
CA TYR A 18 12.46 11.70 -4.98
C TYR A 18 12.27 10.94 -3.67
N VAL A 19 11.06 10.43 -3.46
CA VAL A 19 10.73 9.55 -2.34
C VAL A 19 10.22 8.22 -2.87
N ASP A 20 10.81 7.12 -2.40
CA ASP A 20 10.25 5.78 -2.46
C ASP A 20 9.67 5.47 -1.07
N ALA A 21 8.35 5.58 -0.92
CA ALA A 21 7.68 5.47 0.37
C ALA A 21 7.47 4.00 0.82
N THR A 22 7.88 3.04 0.00
CA THR A 22 7.70 1.60 0.19
C THR A 22 8.91 0.84 -0.33
N PHE A 23 10.04 1.03 0.34
CA PHE A 23 11.36 0.59 -0.13
C PHE A 23 11.45 -0.92 -0.39
N GLY A 24 10.91 -1.75 0.53
CA GLY A 24 10.96 -3.20 0.44
C GLY A 24 12.39 -3.73 0.30
N ARG A 25 12.76 -4.14 -0.91
CA ARG A 25 14.11 -4.64 -1.26
C ARG A 25 14.87 -3.71 -2.21
N GLY A 26 14.44 -2.47 -2.37
CA GLY A 26 15.15 -1.44 -3.13
C GLY A 26 15.05 -1.54 -4.65
N GLY A 27 14.12 -2.34 -5.17
CA GLY A 27 13.99 -2.54 -6.62
C GLY A 27 13.61 -1.27 -7.39
N HIS A 28 12.67 -0.48 -6.88
CA HIS A 28 12.32 0.84 -7.41
C HIS A 28 13.41 1.86 -7.10
N ALA A 29 13.89 1.89 -5.86
CA ALA A 29 14.93 2.80 -5.40
C ALA A 29 16.17 2.76 -6.30
N ARG A 30 16.67 1.56 -6.65
CA ARG A 30 17.83 1.42 -7.55
C ARG A 30 17.55 2.03 -8.92
N ARG A 31 16.40 1.72 -9.52
CA ARG A 31 16.03 2.25 -10.83
C ARG A 31 15.81 3.77 -10.85
N ILE A 32 15.35 4.35 -9.73
CA ILE A 32 15.27 5.80 -9.56
C ILE A 32 16.67 6.38 -9.55
N LEU A 33 17.60 5.86 -8.72
CA LEU A 33 18.98 6.31 -8.64
C LEU A 33 19.71 6.26 -10.00
N ASP A 34 19.44 5.21 -10.81
CA ASP A 34 20.02 5.06 -12.14
C ASP A 34 19.58 6.17 -13.13
N ARG A 35 18.48 6.88 -12.82
CA ARG A 35 17.98 8.00 -13.63
C ARG A 35 18.34 9.38 -13.08
N LEU A 36 18.81 9.44 -11.86
CA LEU A 36 19.17 10.71 -11.22
C LEU A 36 20.57 11.16 -11.67
N SER A 37 20.73 12.47 -11.80
CA SER A 37 22.03 13.12 -11.94
C SER A 37 22.80 13.09 -10.61
N PRO A 38 24.07 13.51 -10.57
CA PRO A 38 24.81 13.67 -9.32
C PRO A 38 24.18 14.66 -8.31
N ARG A 39 23.28 15.54 -8.76
CA ARG A 39 22.55 16.50 -7.91
C ARG A 39 21.23 15.95 -7.36
N GLY A 40 20.68 14.95 -8.03
CA GLY A 40 19.43 14.32 -7.60
C GLY A 40 19.58 13.59 -6.26
N ARG A 41 18.49 13.41 -5.54
CA ARG A 41 18.46 12.73 -4.24
C ARG A 41 17.28 11.76 -4.17
N LEU A 42 17.49 10.65 -3.49
CA LEU A 42 16.44 9.67 -3.20
C LEU A 42 16.38 9.43 -1.68
N LEU A 43 15.21 9.68 -1.12
CA LEU A 43 14.85 9.25 0.22
C LEU A 43 13.93 8.04 0.11
N ALA A 44 14.28 6.94 0.78
CA ALA A 44 13.44 5.76 0.86
C ALA A 44 12.87 5.59 2.27
N LEU A 45 11.62 5.13 2.36
CA LEU A 45 10.95 4.83 3.62
C LEU A 45 10.44 3.38 3.60
N ASP A 46 10.45 2.75 4.75
CA ASP A 46 9.71 1.52 5.01
C ASP A 46 9.53 1.35 6.51
N ARG A 47 8.40 0.78 6.93
CA ARG A 47 8.13 0.46 8.33
C ARG A 47 8.67 -0.91 8.75
N ASP A 48 8.98 -1.80 7.78
CA ASP A 48 9.44 -3.15 8.05
C ASP A 48 10.92 -3.13 8.49
N PRO A 49 11.27 -3.67 9.69
CA PRO A 49 12.66 -3.77 10.11
C PRO A 49 13.56 -4.57 9.14
N GLU A 50 13.01 -5.54 8.40
CA GLU A 50 13.76 -6.26 7.39
C GLU A 50 14.08 -5.41 6.16
N ALA A 51 13.19 -4.48 5.80
CA ALA A 51 13.47 -3.49 4.77
C ALA A 51 14.57 -2.53 5.22
N ALA A 52 14.57 -2.13 6.50
CA ALA A 52 15.64 -1.31 7.08
C ALA A 52 17.00 -2.01 7.03
N ALA A 53 17.05 -3.31 7.38
CA ALA A 53 18.27 -4.11 7.27
C ALA A 53 18.76 -4.23 5.81
N SER A 54 17.83 -4.42 4.87
CA SER A 54 18.12 -4.46 3.44
C SER A 54 18.63 -3.11 2.94
N ALA A 55 18.04 -2.00 3.39
CA ALA A 55 18.47 -0.65 3.02
C ALA A 55 19.91 -0.37 3.50
N ALA A 56 20.27 -0.77 4.72
CA ALA A 56 21.61 -0.62 5.25
C ALA A 56 22.64 -1.40 4.43
N ALA A 57 22.34 -2.66 4.09
CA ALA A 57 23.20 -3.49 3.26
C ALA A 57 23.37 -2.91 1.84
N LEU A 58 22.27 -2.46 1.22
CA LEU A 58 22.29 -1.87 -0.11
C LEU A 58 22.95 -0.49 -0.14
N ALA A 59 22.78 0.33 0.88
CA ALA A 59 23.47 1.61 0.99
C ALA A 59 25.00 1.44 0.97
N SER A 60 25.49 0.44 1.72
CA SER A 60 26.92 0.09 1.73
C SER A 60 27.40 -0.44 0.36
N ALA A 61 26.58 -1.30 -0.28
CA ALA A 61 26.92 -1.90 -1.59
C ALA A 61 26.85 -0.87 -2.73
N TRP A 62 25.87 0.01 -2.73
CA TRP A 62 25.72 1.05 -3.75
C TRP A 62 26.75 2.17 -3.60
N ASN A 63 27.16 2.46 -2.36
CA ASN A 63 28.05 3.57 -2.03
C ASN A 63 27.65 4.88 -2.74
N ASP A 64 26.36 5.17 -2.75
CA ASP A 64 25.76 6.27 -3.47
C ASP A 64 25.31 7.38 -2.50
N PRO A 65 25.99 8.54 -2.48
CA PRO A 65 25.68 9.62 -1.56
C PRO A 65 24.31 10.27 -1.80
N ARG A 66 23.64 9.97 -2.92
CA ARG A 66 22.31 10.45 -3.26
C ARG A 66 21.20 9.69 -2.55
N PHE A 67 21.51 8.51 -1.98
CA PHE A 67 20.57 7.63 -1.30
C PHE A 67 20.53 7.85 0.19
N ALA A 68 19.32 7.98 0.75
CA ALA A 68 19.07 7.99 2.18
C ALA A 68 17.87 7.09 2.49
N PHE A 69 17.85 6.49 3.69
CA PHE A 69 16.76 5.67 4.19
C PHE A 69 16.23 6.20 5.53
N ALA A 70 14.92 6.07 5.75
CA ALA A 70 14.26 6.36 7.03
C ALA A 70 13.32 5.21 7.42
N PRO A 71 13.51 4.54 8.57
CA PRO A 71 12.54 3.57 9.08
C PRO A 71 11.30 4.31 9.57
N SER A 72 10.24 4.32 8.75
CA SER A 72 8.99 5.03 9.04
C SER A 72 7.82 4.48 8.25
N GLU A 73 6.61 4.60 8.79
CA GLU A 73 5.38 4.50 8.04
C GLU A 73 5.30 5.64 7.02
N PHE A 74 4.72 5.35 5.85
CA PHE A 74 4.59 6.38 4.81
C PHE A 74 3.56 7.47 5.16
N SER A 75 2.63 7.23 6.07
CA SER A 75 1.74 8.27 6.61
C SER A 75 2.48 9.39 7.36
N ARG A 76 3.71 9.13 7.82
CA ARG A 76 4.58 10.12 8.47
C ARG A 76 5.52 10.83 7.50
N LEU A 77 5.28 10.71 6.19
CA LEU A 77 6.12 11.29 5.14
C LEU A 77 6.45 12.77 5.39
N ARG A 78 5.44 13.56 5.75
CA ARG A 78 5.61 15.00 5.98
C ARG A 78 6.53 15.30 7.15
N GLU A 79 6.44 14.53 8.25
CA GLU A 79 7.31 14.64 9.42
C GLU A 79 8.75 14.28 9.04
N VAL A 80 8.93 13.15 8.34
CA VAL A 80 10.24 12.66 7.89
C VAL A 80 10.93 13.66 6.95
N LEU A 81 10.18 14.30 6.06
CA LEU A 81 10.72 15.34 5.18
C LEU A 81 11.11 16.60 5.97
N ALA A 82 10.29 17.02 6.93
CA ALA A 82 10.59 18.18 7.78
C ALA A 82 11.85 17.97 8.62
N GLU A 83 12.04 16.80 9.23
CA GLU A 83 13.25 16.42 9.97
C GLU A 83 14.53 16.48 9.13
N ARG A 84 14.41 16.37 7.80
CA ARG A 84 15.51 16.41 6.84
C ARG A 84 15.62 17.71 6.08
N GLU A 85 14.85 18.72 6.49
CA GLU A 85 14.81 20.04 5.84
C GLU A 85 14.47 19.96 4.34
N ILE A 86 13.70 18.94 3.92
CA ILE A 86 13.23 18.76 2.55
C ILE A 86 11.86 19.41 2.42
N ALA A 87 11.81 20.61 1.85
CA ALA A 87 10.55 21.36 1.71
C ALA A 87 9.61 20.78 0.65
N ARG A 88 10.14 20.24 -0.46
CA ARG A 88 9.38 19.72 -1.59
C ARG A 88 10.14 18.58 -2.28
N VAL A 89 9.36 17.68 -2.91
CA VAL A 89 9.91 16.58 -3.70
C VAL A 89 9.36 16.61 -5.13
N GLN A 90 10.15 16.20 -6.11
CA GLN A 90 9.78 16.10 -7.52
C GLN A 90 9.02 14.80 -7.84
N GLY A 91 9.12 13.81 -6.98
CA GLY A 91 8.33 12.60 -7.15
C GLY A 91 8.15 11.81 -5.86
N LEU A 92 6.98 11.19 -5.75
CA LEU A 92 6.60 10.28 -4.67
C LEU A 92 6.10 8.98 -5.29
N LEU A 93 6.77 7.87 -4.98
CA LEU A 93 6.36 6.51 -5.33
C LEU A 93 5.80 5.82 -4.11
N ILE A 94 4.67 5.14 -4.29
CA ILE A 94 4.03 4.28 -3.30
C ILE A 94 3.70 2.95 -3.98
N ASP A 95 4.39 1.86 -3.63
CA ASP A 95 4.12 0.49 -4.08
C ASP A 95 3.41 -0.25 -2.94
N LEU A 96 2.06 -0.30 -3.00
CA LEU A 96 1.23 -0.77 -1.90
C LEU A 96 1.31 -2.27 -1.67
N GLY A 97 0.86 -2.70 -0.50
CA GLY A 97 0.73 -4.11 -0.12
C GLY A 97 1.97 -4.68 0.57
N VAL A 98 2.17 -5.98 0.43
CA VAL A 98 3.21 -6.74 1.11
C VAL A 98 4.39 -7.05 0.19
N SER A 99 5.59 -7.02 0.73
CA SER A 99 6.79 -7.41 0.02
C SER A 99 6.86 -8.94 -0.18
N SER A 100 7.59 -9.40 -1.21
CA SER A 100 7.77 -10.83 -1.43
C SER A 100 8.35 -11.56 -0.20
N PRO A 101 9.38 -11.06 0.48
CA PRO A 101 9.88 -11.70 1.70
C PRO A 101 8.84 -11.85 2.81
N GLN A 102 7.97 -10.86 3.02
CA GLN A 102 6.88 -10.98 4.01
C GLN A 102 5.95 -12.16 3.71
N ILE A 103 5.67 -12.45 2.42
CA ILE A 103 4.85 -13.59 2.01
C ILE A 103 5.63 -14.91 2.07
N ASP A 104 6.92 -14.88 1.71
CA ASP A 104 7.76 -16.08 1.53
C ASP A 104 8.30 -16.59 2.87
N ASP A 105 8.42 -15.71 3.89
CA ASP A 105 8.79 -16.13 5.25
C ASP A 105 7.53 -16.52 6.06
N PRO A 106 7.39 -17.83 6.41
CA PRO A 106 6.26 -18.30 7.22
C PRO A 106 6.17 -17.63 8.59
N GLN A 107 7.30 -17.21 9.17
CA GLN A 107 7.34 -16.58 10.49
C GLN A 107 6.65 -15.22 10.54
N ARG A 108 6.43 -14.59 9.40
CA ARG A 108 5.72 -13.31 9.29
C ARG A 108 4.20 -13.46 9.32
N GLY A 109 3.65 -14.66 9.11
CA GLY A 109 2.22 -14.93 9.22
C GLY A 109 1.33 -14.46 8.06
N PHE A 110 1.90 -14.09 6.91
CA PHE A 110 1.14 -13.68 5.72
C PHE A 110 0.82 -14.83 4.78
N SER A 111 1.53 -15.96 4.89
CA SER A 111 1.47 -17.05 3.93
C SER A 111 0.23 -17.92 4.10
N LEU A 112 -0.39 -18.29 2.97
CA LEU A 112 -1.40 -19.35 2.87
C LEU A 112 -0.80 -20.70 2.44
N ARG A 113 0.50 -20.72 2.07
CA ARG A 113 1.16 -21.91 1.53
C ARG A 113 2.01 -22.62 2.56
N ALA A 114 2.55 -21.89 3.50
CA ALA A 114 3.38 -22.41 4.57
C ALA A 114 2.79 -21.99 5.92
N ASP A 115 2.81 -22.90 6.91
CA ASP A 115 2.32 -22.62 8.26
C ASP A 115 3.34 -21.81 9.05
N GLY A 116 2.85 -20.90 9.85
CA GLY A 116 3.65 -20.06 10.74
C GLY A 116 2.76 -19.32 11.76
N PRO A 117 3.37 -18.56 12.68
CA PRO A 117 2.62 -17.76 13.65
C PRO A 117 1.62 -16.84 12.95
N LEU A 118 0.43 -16.69 13.48
CA LEU A 118 -0.60 -15.80 12.94
C LEU A 118 -0.31 -14.36 13.37
N ASP A 119 0.75 -13.77 12.81
CA ASP A 119 1.19 -12.41 13.15
C ASP A 119 0.60 -11.34 12.22
N MET A 120 0.95 -11.33 10.95
CA MET A 120 0.53 -10.42 9.88
C MET A 120 0.92 -8.94 10.09
N ARG A 121 1.76 -8.59 11.06
CA ARG A 121 2.25 -7.21 11.19
C ARG A 121 3.40 -6.96 10.21
N MET A 122 3.35 -5.85 9.50
CA MET A 122 4.48 -5.40 8.67
C MET A 122 5.65 -4.92 9.56
N ASN A 123 5.35 -4.28 10.70
CA ASN A 123 6.33 -4.01 11.76
C ASN A 123 6.00 -4.83 13.02
N PRO A 124 6.71 -5.93 13.27
CA PRO A 124 6.44 -6.80 14.43
C PRO A 124 6.69 -6.15 15.80
N ALA A 125 7.41 -5.03 15.84
CA ALA A 125 7.69 -4.32 17.09
C ALA A 125 6.47 -3.51 17.61
N HIS A 126 5.49 -3.24 16.75
CA HIS A 126 4.36 -2.38 17.08
C HIS A 126 3.01 -3.06 16.85
N GLY A 127 2.02 -2.65 17.66
CA GLY A 127 0.64 -3.11 17.51
C GLY A 127 0.41 -4.56 17.96
N ARG A 128 -0.82 -5.05 17.73
CA ARG A 128 -1.23 -6.41 18.03
C ARG A 128 -1.08 -7.30 16.79
N SER A 129 -0.61 -8.53 17.01
CA SER A 129 -0.65 -9.54 15.95
C SER A 129 -2.09 -9.92 15.58
N ALA A 130 -2.28 -10.53 14.44
CA ALA A 130 -3.58 -11.05 14.02
C ALA A 130 -4.15 -12.04 15.04
N ALA A 131 -3.33 -12.93 15.62
CA ALA A 131 -3.74 -13.83 16.67
C ALA A 131 -4.26 -13.08 17.89
N GLN A 132 -3.51 -12.12 18.42
CA GLN A 132 -3.89 -11.32 19.58
C GLN A 132 -5.16 -10.52 19.33
N TRP A 133 -5.33 -9.99 18.14
CA TRP A 133 -6.53 -9.27 17.74
C TRP A 133 -7.76 -10.19 17.68
N LEU A 134 -7.63 -11.38 17.07
CA LEU A 134 -8.71 -12.37 16.96
C LEU A 134 -9.12 -12.95 18.32
N GLU A 135 -8.27 -12.90 19.32
CA GLU A 135 -8.60 -13.31 20.69
C GLU A 135 -9.60 -12.37 21.38
N GLN A 136 -9.73 -11.13 20.93
CA GLN A 136 -10.52 -10.12 21.63
C GLN A 136 -11.70 -9.58 20.82
N ILE A 137 -11.66 -9.74 19.48
CA ILE A 137 -12.63 -9.14 18.58
C ILE A 137 -14.04 -9.71 18.78
N SER A 138 -15.06 -8.87 18.63
CA SER A 138 -16.47 -9.30 18.61
C SER A 138 -16.83 -9.94 17.26
N VAL A 139 -17.89 -10.79 17.25
CA VAL A 139 -18.45 -11.33 16.00
C VAL A 139 -18.87 -10.22 15.05
N GLY A 140 -19.48 -9.15 15.59
CA GLY A 140 -19.95 -8.01 14.76
C GLY A 140 -18.81 -7.27 14.09
N ASP A 141 -17.77 -6.93 14.85
CA ASP A 141 -16.63 -6.19 14.32
C ASP A 141 -15.81 -7.02 13.34
N LEU A 142 -15.57 -8.32 13.65
CA LEU A 142 -14.89 -9.21 12.71
C LEU A 142 -15.69 -9.38 11.42
N THR A 143 -17.01 -9.52 11.50
CA THR A 143 -17.87 -9.59 10.32
C THR A 143 -17.72 -8.33 9.45
N ARG A 144 -17.66 -7.14 10.07
CA ARG A 144 -17.48 -5.88 9.37
C ARG A 144 -16.12 -5.83 8.66
N VAL A 145 -15.03 -6.14 9.38
CA VAL A 145 -13.68 -6.17 8.80
C VAL A 145 -13.59 -7.13 7.60
N LEU A 146 -14.09 -8.37 7.76
CA LEU A 146 -14.02 -9.36 6.69
C LEU A 146 -14.84 -8.94 5.46
N ARG A 147 -15.98 -8.28 5.65
CA ARG A 147 -16.81 -7.79 4.56
C ARG A 147 -16.20 -6.57 3.90
N ASP A 148 -15.81 -5.56 4.67
CA ASP A 148 -15.44 -4.24 4.17
C ASP A 148 -14.01 -4.24 3.57
N TYR A 149 -13.09 -5.06 4.08
CA TYR A 149 -11.71 -5.15 3.62
C TYR A 149 -11.40 -6.40 2.77
N GLY A 150 -12.27 -7.43 2.83
CA GLY A 150 -12.06 -8.67 2.07
C GLY A 150 -13.07 -8.92 0.96
N ASP A 151 -14.15 -8.13 0.88
CA ASP A 151 -15.33 -8.50 0.08
C ASP A 151 -15.79 -9.95 0.36
N GLU A 152 -15.66 -10.41 1.64
CA GLU A 152 -15.91 -11.79 2.04
C GLU A 152 -17.42 -12.04 2.21
N ARG A 153 -17.96 -12.85 1.33
CA ARG A 153 -19.41 -13.16 1.33
C ARG A 153 -19.84 -13.95 2.55
N PHE A 154 -18.94 -14.76 3.11
CA PHE A 154 -19.19 -15.62 4.28
C PHE A 154 -18.68 -15.00 5.57
N ALA A 155 -18.46 -13.69 5.59
CA ALA A 155 -17.89 -12.94 6.72
C ALA A 155 -18.54 -13.29 8.06
N ALA A 156 -19.88 -13.34 8.13
CA ALA A 156 -20.61 -13.64 9.36
C ALA A 156 -20.40 -15.11 9.83
N ALA A 157 -20.34 -16.06 8.89
CA ALA A 157 -20.12 -17.46 9.23
C ALA A 157 -18.69 -17.67 9.75
N ILE A 158 -17.71 -17.06 9.08
CA ILE A 158 -16.30 -17.11 9.48
C ILE A 158 -16.13 -16.45 10.85
N ALA A 159 -16.69 -15.26 11.06
CA ALA A 159 -16.58 -14.55 12.35
C ALA A 159 -17.17 -15.36 13.51
N LYS A 160 -18.36 -15.97 13.32
CA LYS A 160 -18.96 -16.86 14.32
C LYS A 160 -18.07 -18.07 14.61
N ALA A 161 -17.48 -18.69 13.58
CA ALA A 161 -16.59 -19.84 13.74
C ALA A 161 -15.32 -19.50 14.53
N VAL A 162 -14.71 -18.32 14.25
CA VAL A 162 -13.52 -17.82 14.98
C VAL A 162 -13.84 -17.62 16.45
N VAL A 163 -14.93 -16.92 16.76
CA VAL A 163 -15.32 -16.63 18.14
C VAL A 163 -15.71 -17.91 18.89
N ALA A 164 -16.52 -18.79 18.28
CA ALA A 164 -16.91 -20.08 18.88
C ALA A 164 -15.70 -20.96 19.21
N ARG A 165 -14.68 -21.01 18.32
CA ARG A 165 -13.43 -21.74 18.57
C ARG A 165 -12.67 -21.17 19.78
N ARG A 166 -12.60 -19.84 19.87
CA ARG A 166 -11.97 -19.13 20.99
C ARG A 166 -12.69 -19.42 22.32
N GLU A 167 -14.03 -19.37 22.35
CA GLU A 167 -14.86 -19.65 23.53
C GLU A 167 -14.74 -21.09 24.01
N GLN A 168 -14.35 -22.02 23.13
CA GLN A 168 -14.00 -23.40 23.46
C GLN A 168 -12.57 -23.54 24.02
N GLY A 169 -11.85 -22.44 24.30
CA GLY A 169 -10.48 -22.46 24.80
C GLY A 169 -9.42 -22.82 23.76
N ARG A 170 -9.75 -22.73 22.46
CA ARG A 170 -8.86 -23.09 21.35
C ARG A 170 -8.61 -21.89 20.42
N PRO A 171 -7.98 -20.79 20.89
CA PRO A 171 -7.73 -19.63 20.05
C PRO A 171 -6.84 -19.98 18.85
N LEU A 172 -6.98 -19.21 17.78
CA LEU A 172 -6.16 -19.37 16.56
C LEU A 172 -4.74 -18.85 16.81
N ARG A 173 -3.74 -19.67 16.50
CA ARG A 173 -2.32 -19.36 16.72
C ARG A 173 -1.51 -19.36 15.44
N THR A 174 -1.94 -20.13 14.43
CA THR A 174 -1.17 -20.28 13.18
C THR A 174 -2.00 -19.94 11.94
N THR A 175 -1.29 -19.69 10.86
CA THR A 175 -1.91 -19.41 9.56
C THR A 175 -2.70 -20.61 9.03
N ALA A 176 -2.19 -21.83 9.23
CA ALA A 176 -2.89 -23.05 8.81
C ALA A 176 -4.19 -23.26 9.58
N GLU A 177 -4.20 -22.96 10.88
CA GLU A 177 -5.43 -23.06 11.69
C GLU A 177 -6.51 -22.09 11.21
N LEU A 178 -6.14 -20.84 10.92
CA LEU A 178 -7.08 -19.85 10.36
C LEU A 178 -7.55 -20.28 8.97
N ALA A 179 -6.66 -20.72 8.11
CA ALA A 179 -7.00 -21.15 6.75
C ALA A 179 -7.95 -22.34 6.74
N ALA A 180 -7.72 -23.33 7.62
CA ALA A 180 -8.59 -24.51 7.78
C ALA A 180 -9.97 -24.13 8.30
N LEU A 181 -10.04 -23.24 9.31
CA LEU A 181 -11.31 -22.75 9.87
C LEU A 181 -12.13 -22.04 8.79
N VAL A 182 -11.51 -21.12 8.03
CA VAL A 182 -12.19 -20.40 6.96
C VAL A 182 -12.68 -21.36 5.88
N ALA A 183 -11.84 -22.32 5.45
CA ALA A 183 -12.23 -23.31 4.46
C ALA A 183 -13.42 -24.18 4.95
N GLY A 184 -13.49 -24.48 6.24
CA GLY A 184 -14.61 -25.21 6.85
C GLY A 184 -15.91 -24.39 6.95
N ALA A 185 -15.79 -23.08 7.16
CA ALA A 185 -16.95 -22.17 7.25
C ALA A 185 -17.58 -21.82 5.89
N ILE A 186 -16.86 -22.03 4.79
CA ILE A 186 -17.33 -21.73 3.43
C ILE A 186 -17.92 -23.00 2.79
N PRO A 187 -19.22 -23.00 2.37
CA PRO A 187 -19.82 -24.14 1.69
C PRO A 187 -19.05 -24.53 0.42
N GLY A 188 -18.76 -25.83 0.23
CA GLY A 188 -17.95 -26.32 -0.89
C GLY A 188 -18.46 -25.91 -2.27
N LYS A 189 -19.79 -25.87 -2.46
CA LYS A 189 -20.46 -25.42 -3.70
C LYS A 189 -20.23 -23.91 -4.01
N SER A 190 -19.75 -23.13 -3.06
CA SER A 190 -19.56 -21.68 -3.21
C SER A 190 -18.12 -21.29 -3.54
N ARG A 191 -17.20 -22.24 -3.65
CA ARG A 191 -15.81 -22.04 -4.06
C ARG A 191 -15.76 -21.81 -5.56
N LYS A 192 -15.76 -20.53 -5.98
CA LYS A 192 -15.89 -20.14 -7.40
C LYS A 192 -14.61 -20.26 -8.20
N ASP A 193 -13.44 -20.12 -7.57
CA ASP A 193 -12.15 -20.14 -8.25
C ASP A 193 -11.29 -21.28 -7.69
N PRO A 194 -11.06 -22.36 -8.46
CA PRO A 194 -10.21 -23.45 -8.03
C PRO A 194 -8.74 -23.06 -7.87
N LEU A 195 -8.31 -21.93 -8.45
CA LEU A 195 -6.94 -21.43 -8.37
C LEU A 195 -6.69 -20.53 -7.15
N GLN A 196 -7.76 -20.05 -6.49
CA GLN A 196 -7.64 -19.17 -5.34
C GLN A 196 -8.00 -19.89 -4.04
N HIS A 197 -7.10 -19.84 -3.05
CA HIS A 197 -7.37 -20.44 -1.74
C HIS A 197 -8.60 -19.77 -1.09
N PRO A 198 -9.56 -20.52 -0.50
CA PRO A 198 -10.78 -19.96 0.10
C PRO A 198 -10.52 -18.87 1.14
N ALA A 199 -9.42 -18.96 1.90
CA ALA A 199 -9.07 -18.00 2.94
C ALA A 199 -8.39 -16.70 2.40
N THR A 200 -8.12 -16.57 1.11
CA THR A 200 -7.38 -15.40 0.57
C THR A 200 -8.03 -14.08 0.96
N ARG A 201 -9.35 -13.95 0.83
CA ARG A 201 -10.07 -12.73 1.18
C ARG A 201 -10.04 -12.43 2.67
N THR A 202 -10.18 -13.46 3.50
CA THR A 202 -10.08 -13.34 4.95
C THR A 202 -8.70 -12.89 5.38
N PHE A 203 -7.62 -13.49 4.83
CA PHE A 203 -6.24 -13.07 5.11
C PHE A 203 -5.99 -11.63 4.67
N GLN A 204 -6.44 -11.24 3.48
CA GLN A 204 -6.36 -9.86 3.02
C GLN A 204 -7.06 -8.90 3.97
N ALA A 205 -8.28 -9.21 4.41
CA ALA A 205 -9.04 -8.34 5.29
C ALA A 205 -8.34 -8.15 6.65
N ILE A 206 -7.84 -9.24 7.25
CA ILE A 206 -7.13 -9.19 8.52
C ILE A 206 -5.82 -8.42 8.38
N ARG A 207 -5.07 -8.65 7.31
CA ARG A 207 -3.81 -7.95 7.01
C ARG A 207 -4.03 -6.44 6.91
N ILE A 208 -5.00 -6.03 6.10
CA ILE A 208 -5.36 -4.60 5.92
C ILE A 208 -5.70 -3.97 7.26
N PHE A 209 -6.50 -4.65 8.08
CA PHE A 209 -6.90 -4.14 9.38
C PHE A 209 -5.73 -4.04 10.37
N VAL A 210 -4.93 -5.11 10.51
CA VAL A 210 -3.79 -5.15 11.45
C VAL A 210 -2.77 -4.07 11.14
N ASN A 211 -2.56 -3.77 9.85
CA ASN A 211 -1.57 -2.80 9.40
C ASN A 211 -2.16 -1.41 9.08
N GLN A 212 -3.46 -1.21 9.25
CA GLN A 212 -4.14 0.06 8.95
C GLN A 212 -3.86 0.57 7.53
N GLU A 213 -3.77 -0.36 6.55
CA GLU A 213 -3.22 -0.07 5.21
C GLU A 213 -4.01 1.02 4.47
N LEU A 214 -5.35 1.03 4.59
CA LEU A 214 -6.18 1.99 3.89
C LEU A 214 -6.21 3.36 4.57
N GLU A 215 -6.10 3.41 5.89
CA GLU A 215 -5.96 4.62 6.69
C GLU A 215 -4.64 5.31 6.38
N GLU A 216 -3.54 4.56 6.40
CA GLU A 216 -2.20 5.01 6.02
C GLU A 216 -2.19 5.59 4.60
N LEU A 217 -2.83 4.87 3.64
CA LEU A 217 -2.95 5.33 2.26
C LEU A 217 -3.69 6.67 2.16
N ASN A 218 -4.80 6.84 2.86
CA ASN A 218 -5.53 8.11 2.83
C ASN A 218 -4.68 9.28 3.37
N LEU A 219 -3.91 9.06 4.44
CA LEU A 219 -3.03 10.07 5.03
C LEU A 219 -1.91 10.49 4.06
N VAL A 220 -1.17 9.54 3.49
CA VAL A 220 -0.08 9.87 2.57
C VAL A 220 -0.57 10.52 1.28
N LEU A 221 -1.74 10.13 0.78
CA LEU A 221 -2.34 10.80 -0.39
C LEU A 221 -2.66 12.26 -0.08
N ALA A 222 -3.23 12.56 1.07
CA ALA A 222 -3.49 13.93 1.49
C ALA A 222 -2.17 14.73 1.63
N ASP A 223 -1.17 14.15 2.25
CA ASP A 223 0.15 14.77 2.42
C ASP A 223 0.88 14.98 1.08
N SER A 224 0.66 14.12 0.09
CA SER A 224 1.30 14.22 -1.23
C SER A 224 1.08 15.58 -1.89
N LEU A 225 -0.11 16.19 -1.71
CA LEU A 225 -0.42 17.52 -2.27
C LEU A 225 0.39 18.64 -1.61
N THR A 226 0.82 18.44 -0.37
CA THR A 226 1.62 19.44 0.36
C THR A 226 3.10 19.30 0.11
N VAL A 227 3.60 18.07 -0.09
CA VAL A 227 5.03 17.80 -0.21
C VAL A 227 5.53 17.79 -1.67
N LEU A 228 4.66 17.54 -2.65
CA LEU A 228 5.05 17.59 -4.06
C LEU A 228 5.32 19.02 -4.51
N ALA A 229 6.39 19.21 -5.26
CA ALA A 229 6.65 20.46 -6.00
C ALA A 229 5.62 20.65 -7.13
N PRO A 230 5.40 21.87 -7.63
CA PRO A 230 4.73 22.04 -8.92
C PRO A 230 5.38 21.20 -10.00
N SER A 231 4.58 20.53 -10.83
CA SER A 231 5.00 19.50 -11.81
C SER A 231 5.64 18.24 -11.20
N GLY A 232 5.67 18.13 -9.88
CA GLY A 232 6.05 16.90 -9.18
C GLY A 232 5.03 15.79 -9.39
N ARG A 233 5.46 14.53 -9.39
CA ARG A 233 4.64 13.38 -9.75
C ARG A 233 4.39 12.43 -8.59
N LEU A 234 3.14 12.00 -8.48
CA LEU A 234 2.70 10.93 -7.60
C LEU A 234 2.46 9.67 -8.42
N ALA A 235 3.19 8.61 -8.14
CA ALA A 235 3.02 7.29 -8.73
C ALA A 235 2.60 6.30 -7.64
N VAL A 236 1.43 5.66 -7.81
CA VAL A 236 0.89 4.69 -6.86
C VAL A 236 0.61 3.38 -7.58
N ILE A 237 1.18 2.29 -7.06
CA ILE A 237 0.89 0.92 -7.50
C ILE A 237 -0.03 0.29 -6.48
N SER A 238 -1.19 -0.18 -6.91
CA SER A 238 -2.19 -0.88 -6.09
C SER A 238 -2.36 -2.32 -6.57
N PHE A 239 -2.75 -3.24 -5.65
CA PHE A 239 -2.89 -4.67 -5.93
C PHE A 239 -4.30 -5.20 -5.74
N HIS A 240 -5.19 -4.44 -5.15
CA HIS A 240 -6.60 -4.80 -4.99
C HIS A 240 -7.54 -3.60 -5.16
N SER A 241 -8.81 -3.92 -5.36
CA SER A 241 -9.86 -2.95 -5.71
C SER A 241 -10.08 -1.85 -4.69
N LEU A 242 -9.82 -2.10 -3.39
CA LEU A 242 -10.02 -1.09 -2.35
C LEU A 242 -8.95 0.00 -2.44
N GLU A 243 -7.67 -0.38 -2.58
CA GLU A 243 -6.57 0.56 -2.80
C GLU A 243 -6.82 1.38 -4.07
N ASP A 244 -7.06 0.70 -5.20
CA ASP A 244 -7.29 1.36 -6.49
C ASP A 244 -8.46 2.35 -6.43
N ARG A 245 -9.53 2.01 -5.71
CA ARG A 245 -10.70 2.88 -5.52
C ARG A 245 -10.35 4.15 -4.76
N ILE A 246 -9.54 4.06 -3.71
CA ILE A 246 -9.08 5.21 -2.92
C ILE A 246 -8.23 6.13 -3.79
N VAL A 247 -7.20 5.60 -4.46
CA VAL A 247 -6.31 6.36 -5.33
C VAL A 247 -7.08 7.00 -6.49
N LYS A 248 -7.95 6.24 -7.16
CA LYS A 248 -8.79 6.73 -8.26
C LYS A 248 -9.68 7.88 -7.81
N ARG A 249 -10.33 7.75 -6.63
CA ARG A 249 -11.20 8.78 -6.09
C ARG A 249 -10.41 10.04 -5.75
N PHE A 250 -9.28 9.90 -5.06
CA PHE A 250 -8.40 11.00 -4.74
C PHE A 250 -7.92 11.76 -5.99
N PHE A 251 -7.45 11.03 -7.02
CA PHE A 251 -7.03 11.65 -8.28
C PHE A 251 -8.20 12.38 -8.97
N ALA A 252 -9.38 11.76 -9.03
CA ALA A 252 -10.55 12.34 -9.65
C ALA A 252 -11.02 13.61 -8.94
N GLU A 253 -11.02 13.62 -7.61
CA GLU A 253 -11.42 14.76 -6.78
C GLU A 253 -10.52 15.96 -7.01
N HIS A 254 -9.20 15.75 -7.08
CA HIS A 254 -8.23 16.83 -7.23
C HIS A 254 -7.94 17.22 -8.68
N ALA A 255 -8.22 16.33 -9.65
CA ALA A 255 -8.12 16.65 -11.07
C ALA A 255 -9.41 17.29 -11.63
N HIS A 256 -10.55 17.03 -10.99
CA HIS A 256 -11.86 17.49 -11.44
C HIS A 256 -12.67 18.06 -10.27
N PRO A 257 -12.16 19.08 -9.56
CA PRO A 257 -12.83 19.64 -8.38
C PRO A 257 -14.20 20.26 -8.73
N GLU A 258 -14.41 20.70 -9.97
CA GLU A 258 -15.68 21.21 -10.47
C GLU A 258 -16.85 20.22 -10.31
N ARG A 259 -16.58 18.91 -10.28
CA ARG A 259 -17.61 17.89 -10.13
C ARG A 259 -18.35 17.95 -8.80
N ALA A 260 -17.69 18.42 -7.75
CA ALA A 260 -18.32 18.63 -6.45
C ALA A 260 -19.42 19.71 -6.51
N PHE A 261 -19.33 20.62 -7.48
CA PHE A 261 -20.22 21.75 -7.67
C PHE A 261 -21.16 21.60 -8.88
N ALA A 262 -21.21 20.43 -9.52
CA ALA A 262 -21.96 20.18 -10.77
C ALA A 262 -23.48 20.52 -10.68
N ARG A 263 -24.04 20.61 -9.46
CA ARG A 263 -25.43 20.95 -9.22
C ARG A 263 -25.62 22.42 -8.75
N MET A 264 -24.53 23.18 -8.65
CA MET A 264 -24.58 24.59 -8.25
C MET A 264 -24.45 25.50 -9.47
N PRO A 265 -25.21 26.58 -9.57
CA PRO A 265 -25.14 27.53 -10.68
C PRO A 265 -23.91 28.46 -10.55
N LEU A 266 -22.71 27.87 -10.46
CA LEU A 266 -21.46 28.62 -10.38
C LEU A 266 -20.91 28.92 -11.79
N ARG A 267 -20.33 30.11 -11.93
CA ARG A 267 -19.56 30.45 -13.13
C ARG A 267 -18.22 29.74 -13.13
N GLU A 268 -17.63 29.51 -14.29
CA GLU A 268 -16.34 28.85 -14.44
C GLU A 268 -15.23 29.49 -13.58
N ALA A 269 -15.20 30.83 -13.51
CA ALA A 269 -14.25 31.57 -12.68
C ALA A 269 -14.43 31.36 -11.14
N GLN A 270 -15.54 30.76 -10.72
CA GLN A 270 -15.81 30.43 -9.31
C GLN A 270 -15.50 28.99 -8.97
N MET A 271 -15.15 28.18 -10.00
CA MET A 271 -14.76 26.80 -9.80
C MET A 271 -13.34 26.71 -9.24
N PRO A 272 -13.09 25.85 -8.23
CA PRO A 272 -11.74 25.65 -7.75
C PRO A 272 -10.85 25.06 -8.87
N PRO A 273 -9.63 25.57 -9.07
CA PRO A 273 -8.74 25.06 -10.09
C PRO A 273 -8.24 23.64 -9.74
N PRO A 274 -7.98 22.79 -10.75
CA PRO A 274 -7.47 21.44 -10.52
C PRO A 274 -6.07 21.49 -9.89
N ARG A 275 -5.87 20.68 -8.86
CA ARG A 275 -4.59 20.53 -8.13
C ARG A 275 -3.73 19.41 -8.68
N LEU A 276 -4.35 18.43 -9.34
CA LEU A 276 -3.69 17.32 -10.00
C LEU A 276 -4.07 17.28 -11.47
N ARG A 277 -3.16 16.77 -12.28
CA ARG A 277 -3.38 16.33 -13.66
C ARG A 277 -3.10 14.84 -13.74
N VAL A 278 -4.10 14.03 -14.07
CA VAL A 278 -3.93 12.59 -14.25
C VAL A 278 -3.10 12.35 -15.52
N LEU A 279 -1.99 11.60 -15.39
CA LEU A 279 -1.07 11.32 -16.49
C LEU A 279 -1.26 9.93 -17.07
N ALA A 280 -1.33 8.90 -16.21
CA ALA A 280 -1.33 7.53 -16.67
C ALA A 280 -2.12 6.57 -15.77
N ARG A 281 -2.60 5.49 -16.40
CA ARG A 281 -3.09 4.27 -15.77
C ARG A 281 -2.51 3.10 -16.55
N ILE A 282 -1.62 2.32 -15.92
CA ILE A 282 -0.85 1.26 -16.56
C ILE A 282 -1.05 -0.05 -15.81
N ALA A 283 -1.38 -1.11 -16.54
CA ALA A 283 -1.42 -2.47 -16.04
C ALA A 283 -0.15 -3.21 -16.50
N PRO A 284 0.27 -4.28 -15.79
CA PRO A 284 1.44 -5.05 -16.18
C PRO A 284 1.26 -5.73 -17.54
N GLY A 285 2.33 -5.80 -18.30
CA GLY A 285 2.36 -6.54 -19.57
C GLY A 285 2.34 -8.06 -19.36
N ALA A 286 1.95 -8.79 -20.40
CA ALA A 286 1.90 -10.26 -20.34
C ALA A 286 3.25 -10.90 -19.97
N GLY A 287 4.38 -10.32 -20.41
CA GLY A 287 5.72 -10.78 -20.06
C GLY A 287 6.00 -10.67 -18.55
N GLU A 288 5.70 -9.52 -17.94
CA GLU A 288 5.89 -9.34 -16.50
C GLU A 288 5.01 -10.30 -15.68
N VAL A 289 3.77 -10.51 -16.12
CA VAL A 289 2.85 -11.46 -15.45
C VAL A 289 3.34 -12.91 -15.56
N ALA A 290 3.96 -13.28 -16.68
CA ALA A 290 4.53 -14.60 -16.87
C ALA A 290 5.75 -14.84 -15.98
N GLU A 291 6.62 -13.83 -15.84
CA GLU A 291 7.80 -13.89 -14.96
C GLU A 291 7.41 -13.76 -13.48
N ASN A 292 6.42 -12.93 -13.16
CA ASN A 292 5.95 -12.69 -11.81
C ASN A 292 4.42 -12.71 -11.73
N PRO A 293 3.80 -13.87 -11.46
CA PRO A 293 2.35 -13.99 -11.35
C PRO A 293 1.70 -13.07 -10.30
N ARG A 294 2.47 -12.60 -9.31
CA ARG A 294 1.99 -11.63 -8.30
C ARG A 294 1.72 -10.25 -8.91
N ALA A 295 2.32 -9.94 -10.07
CA ALA A 295 2.08 -8.69 -10.78
C ALA A 295 0.69 -8.62 -11.43
N ARG A 296 0.00 -9.74 -11.64
CA ARG A 296 -1.28 -9.81 -12.37
C ARG A 296 -2.31 -8.78 -11.92
N SER A 297 -2.36 -8.47 -10.64
CA SER A 297 -3.34 -7.52 -10.06
C SER A 297 -2.78 -6.12 -9.88
N ALA A 298 -1.51 -5.89 -10.23
CA ALA A 298 -0.89 -4.58 -10.09
C ALA A 298 -1.52 -3.56 -11.03
N LEU A 299 -1.69 -2.34 -10.54
CA LEU A 299 -2.20 -1.23 -11.33
C LEU A 299 -1.49 0.06 -10.91
N LEU A 300 -0.68 0.61 -11.82
CA LEU A 300 -0.01 1.89 -11.63
C LEU A 300 -0.93 3.03 -12.03
N ARG A 301 -1.10 4.02 -11.15
CA ARG A 301 -1.70 5.32 -11.45
C ARG A 301 -0.68 6.42 -11.22
N VAL A 302 -0.65 7.39 -12.13
CA VAL A 302 0.26 8.53 -12.05
C VAL A 302 -0.52 9.82 -12.22
N ALA A 303 -0.24 10.78 -11.33
CA ALA A 303 -0.73 12.15 -11.43
C ALA A 303 0.41 13.15 -11.21
N GLU A 304 0.28 14.31 -11.79
CA GLU A 304 1.21 15.43 -11.65
C GLU A 304 0.53 16.55 -10.87
N ARG A 305 1.25 17.13 -9.91
CA ARG A 305 0.79 18.30 -9.18
C ARG A 305 0.83 19.54 -10.07
N THR A 306 -0.24 20.29 -10.11
CA THR A 306 -0.30 21.57 -10.81
C THR A 306 0.42 22.68 -10.02
N ALA A 307 0.56 23.85 -10.62
CA ALA A 307 1.13 25.03 -9.96
C ALA A 307 0.16 25.71 -8.97
N VAL A 308 -1.09 25.23 -8.85
CA VAL A 308 -2.08 25.80 -7.95
C VAL A 308 -1.58 25.68 -6.51
N PRO A 309 -1.49 26.79 -5.74
CA PRO A 309 -1.07 26.74 -4.36
C PRO A 309 -2.00 25.84 -3.55
N TRP A 310 -1.41 25.00 -2.70
CA TRP A 310 -2.16 24.37 -1.63
C TRP A 310 -2.32 25.47 -0.56
N GLY A 311 -3.51 26.03 -0.41
CA GLY A 311 -3.77 26.98 0.66
C GLY A 311 -3.40 26.35 2.00
N ALA A 312 -2.77 27.11 2.88
CA ALA A 312 -2.77 26.76 4.29
C ALA A 312 -4.24 26.55 4.72
N PRO A 313 -4.51 25.61 5.62
CA PRO A 313 -5.85 25.35 6.11
C PRO A 313 -6.47 26.58 6.71
#